data_543282b58b6ba34de9f3bc841a768265
#
_entry.id   543282b58b6ba34de9f3bc841a768265
#
_cell.length_a   1.000
_cell.length_b   1.000
_cell.length_c   1.000
_cell.angle_alpha   90.00
_cell.angle_beta   90.00
_cell.angle_gamma   90.00
#
_symmetry.space_group_name_H-M   'P 1'
#
loop_
_entity.id
_entity.type
_entity.pdbx_description
1 polymer ?
#
loop_
_entity_poly.entity_id
_entity_poly.type
_entity_poly.pdbx_seq_one_letter_code
_entity_poly.pdbx_strand_id
1 'polypeptide(L)'
;MPKQIIEQILAFGHENILATHPTTLMITKDKELTKRGDCIIAVGANKAVSDLNSEFKQKLQDCNTKLNVLIEVDGLVEQVTAHGSVNLDFSNSVDMVVRKSVFTSDRTLAIKADKAAGDFPRIFVEKLRKPNYHVKITLILT
;
A
#
# COMPACT_ATOMS: atom_id res chain seq x y z
N MET A 1 -21.11 -10.82 -15.16
CA MET A 1 -20.32 -10.83 -13.92
C MET A 1 -19.25 -9.75 -14.00
N PRO A 2 -19.19 -8.87 -13.02
CA PRO A 2 -18.10 -7.88 -13.01
C PRO A 2 -16.77 -8.60 -12.85
N LYS A 3 -15.82 -8.27 -13.72
CA LYS A 3 -14.47 -8.79 -13.66
C LYS A 3 -13.72 -8.06 -12.55
N GLN A 4 -13.11 -8.78 -11.63
CA GLN A 4 -12.20 -8.20 -10.65
C GLN A 4 -10.89 -7.86 -11.32
N ILE A 5 -10.35 -6.69 -10.99
CA ILE A 5 -9.03 -6.27 -11.46
C ILE A 5 -8.08 -6.37 -10.28
N ILE A 6 -7.05 -7.18 -10.43
CA ILE A 6 -6.14 -7.54 -9.33
C ILE A 6 -4.71 -7.25 -9.72
N GLU A 7 -3.96 -6.65 -8.81
CA GLU A 7 -2.51 -6.48 -8.89
C GLU A 7 -1.86 -7.12 -7.68
N GLN A 8 -0.70 -7.73 -7.86
CA GLN A 8 0.09 -8.27 -6.75
C GLN A 8 1.44 -7.60 -6.68
N ILE A 9 1.86 -7.27 -5.46
CA ILE A 9 3.15 -6.68 -5.18
C ILE A 9 3.87 -7.58 -4.19
N LEU A 10 5.13 -7.90 -4.48
CA LEU A 10 5.99 -8.63 -3.56
C LEU A 10 7.00 -7.67 -2.97
N ALA A 11 7.11 -7.67 -1.66
CA ALA A 11 7.98 -6.79 -0.91
C ALA A 11 8.58 -7.54 0.28
N PHE A 12 9.29 -6.83 1.15
CA PHE A 12 10.00 -7.44 2.28
C PHE A 12 9.80 -6.64 3.55
N GLY A 13 9.94 -7.31 4.69
CA GLY A 13 10.02 -6.65 5.99
C GLY A 13 11.35 -5.94 6.18
N HIS A 14 11.43 -5.13 7.23
CA HIS A 14 12.65 -4.40 7.59
C HIS A 14 12.64 -4.09 9.09
N GLU A 15 13.79 -4.21 9.73
CA GLU A 15 13.90 -4.01 11.19
C GLU A 15 13.52 -2.60 11.64
N ASN A 16 13.62 -1.61 10.77
CA ASN A 16 13.28 -0.21 11.09
C ASN A 16 11.82 0.15 10.81
N ILE A 17 10.98 -0.81 10.45
CA ILE A 17 9.56 -0.57 10.25
C ILE A 17 8.91 -0.27 11.61
N LEU A 18 8.35 0.92 11.77
CA LEU A 18 7.61 1.30 12.97
C LEU A 18 6.11 1.18 12.76
N ALA A 19 5.62 1.53 11.57
CA ALA A 19 4.21 1.49 11.20
C ALA A 19 3.35 2.18 12.26
N THR A 20 3.67 3.45 12.54
CA THR A 20 2.98 4.23 13.58
C THR A 20 2.26 5.45 13.04
N HIS A 21 2.39 5.74 11.75
CA HIS A 21 1.79 6.94 11.16
C HIS A 21 0.26 6.88 11.25
N PRO A 22 -0.39 7.96 11.74
CA PRO A 22 -1.83 7.93 12.01
C PRO A 22 -2.72 8.04 10.77
N THR A 23 -2.21 8.56 9.64
CA THR A 23 -3.05 8.84 8.46
C THR A 23 -2.56 8.26 7.16
N THR A 24 -1.36 7.67 7.12
CA THR A 24 -0.71 7.24 5.88
C THR A 24 -0.10 5.86 6.05
N LEU A 25 -0.15 5.10 4.97
CA LEU A 25 0.59 3.86 4.85
C LEU A 25 1.32 3.84 3.51
N MET A 26 2.56 3.35 3.47
CA MET A 26 3.39 3.40 2.28
C MET A 26 4.13 2.10 2.06
N ILE A 27 4.28 1.74 0.78
CA ILE A 27 5.09 0.64 0.28
C ILE A 27 6.13 1.26 -0.65
N THR A 28 7.38 0.83 -0.57
CA THR A 28 8.45 1.42 -1.37
C THR A 28 9.33 0.37 -2.03
N LYS A 29 9.86 0.69 -3.20
CA LYS A 29 10.89 -0.12 -3.85
C LYS A 29 12.24 0.01 -3.16
N ASP A 30 12.47 1.09 -2.44
CA ASP A 30 13.72 1.29 -1.70
C ASP A 30 13.91 0.16 -0.70
N LYS A 31 15.13 -0.32 -0.57
CA LYS A 31 15.49 -1.35 0.40
C LYS A 31 15.96 -0.75 1.72
N GLU A 32 16.39 0.51 1.69
CA GLU A 32 16.86 1.21 2.88
C GLU A 32 15.72 1.94 3.56
N LEU A 33 15.69 1.87 4.88
CA LEU A 33 14.65 2.50 5.68
C LEU A 33 15.23 3.02 6.98
N THR A 34 14.95 4.28 7.30
CA THR A 34 15.23 4.85 8.62
C THR A 34 13.94 4.90 9.43
N LYS A 35 14.05 5.05 10.74
CA LYS A 35 12.88 5.15 11.63
C LYS A 35 12.04 6.40 11.39
N ARG A 36 12.50 7.34 10.59
CA ARG A 36 11.72 8.52 10.19
C ARG A 36 10.58 8.17 9.22
N GLY A 37 10.71 7.06 8.48
CA GLY A 37 9.67 6.60 7.58
C GLY A 37 8.61 5.78 8.29
N ASP A 38 7.94 6.36 9.26
CA ASP A 38 6.98 5.66 10.15
C ASP A 38 5.68 5.23 9.46
N CYS A 39 5.45 5.65 8.23
CA CYS A 39 4.32 5.19 7.42
C CYS A 39 4.64 3.95 6.57
N ILE A 40 5.91 3.58 6.43
CA ILE A 40 6.31 2.48 5.56
C ILE A 40 6.03 1.16 6.25
N ILE A 41 5.37 0.25 5.52
CA ILE A 41 5.03 -1.09 6.02
C ILE A 41 5.78 -2.20 5.29
N ALA A 42 6.39 -1.93 4.15
CA ALA A 42 7.17 -2.91 3.39
C ALA A 42 8.17 -2.20 2.48
N VAL A 43 9.33 -2.82 2.29
CA VAL A 43 10.42 -2.28 1.47
C VAL A 43 10.79 -3.26 0.36
N GLY A 44 11.62 -2.83 -0.57
CA GLY A 44 12.09 -3.69 -1.65
C GLY A 44 10.97 -4.20 -2.56
N ALA A 45 9.90 -3.42 -2.72
CA ALA A 45 8.75 -3.82 -3.53
C ALA A 45 9.14 -3.96 -5.00
N ASN A 46 8.49 -4.89 -5.69
CA ASN A 46 8.75 -5.09 -7.12
C ASN A 46 7.95 -4.14 -8.01
N LYS A 47 7.00 -3.40 -7.44
CA LYS A 47 6.17 -2.43 -8.18
C LYS A 47 5.96 -1.16 -7.37
N ALA A 48 5.90 -0.03 -8.07
CA ALA A 48 5.40 1.25 -7.56
C ALA A 48 4.12 1.59 -8.31
N VAL A 49 3.52 2.76 -8.04
CA VAL A 49 2.26 3.12 -8.69
C VAL A 49 2.39 3.20 -10.21
N SER A 50 3.55 3.62 -10.73
CA SER A 50 3.75 3.73 -12.17
C SER A 50 3.79 2.36 -12.88
N ASP A 51 4.10 1.30 -12.15
CA ASP A 51 4.20 -0.07 -12.68
C ASP A 51 2.87 -0.79 -12.76
N LEU A 52 1.80 -0.22 -12.21
CA LEU A 52 0.50 -0.84 -12.24
C LEU A 52 -0.06 -0.87 -13.66
N ASN A 53 -0.87 -1.88 -13.94
CA ASN A 53 -1.50 -2.07 -15.24
C ASN A 53 -2.37 -0.84 -15.58
N SER A 54 -2.41 -0.46 -16.87
CA SER A 54 -3.16 0.72 -17.30
C SER A 54 -4.66 0.60 -17.03
N GLU A 55 -5.23 -0.59 -17.17
CA GLU A 55 -6.64 -0.85 -16.85
C GLU A 55 -6.91 -0.63 -15.37
N PHE A 56 -5.99 -1.07 -14.49
CA PHE A 56 -6.07 -0.86 -13.05
C PHE A 56 -6.05 0.63 -12.71
N LYS A 57 -5.09 1.36 -13.28
CA LYS A 57 -4.98 2.81 -13.07
C LYS A 57 -6.23 3.55 -13.51
N GLN A 58 -6.72 3.22 -14.68
CA GLN A 58 -7.88 3.89 -15.26
C GLN A 58 -9.12 3.69 -14.41
N LYS A 59 -9.35 2.47 -13.93
CA LYS A 59 -10.50 2.18 -13.05
C LYS A 59 -10.38 2.90 -11.72
N LEU A 60 -9.19 3.03 -11.17
CA LEU A 60 -8.96 3.69 -9.88
C LEU A 60 -9.06 5.22 -9.97
N GLN A 61 -9.08 5.78 -11.16
CA GLN A 61 -9.32 7.21 -11.37
C GLN A 61 -10.82 7.57 -11.30
N ASP A 62 -11.56 6.84 -10.48
CA ASP A 62 -13.00 7.02 -10.27
C ASP A 62 -13.27 6.96 -8.76
N CYS A 63 -13.93 7.98 -8.21
CA CYS A 63 -14.21 8.06 -6.77
C CYS A 63 -15.14 6.97 -6.28
N ASN A 64 -15.87 6.31 -7.17
CA ASN A 64 -16.78 5.21 -6.82
C ASN A 64 -16.07 3.85 -6.78
N THR A 65 -14.84 3.78 -7.26
CA THR A 65 -14.07 2.53 -7.22
C THR A 65 -13.51 2.32 -5.81
N LYS A 66 -13.73 1.12 -5.27
CA LYS A 66 -13.13 0.72 -4.00
C LYS A 66 -11.87 -0.10 -4.26
N LEU A 67 -10.86 0.16 -3.46
CA LEU A 67 -9.64 -0.63 -3.43
C LEU A 67 -9.56 -1.39 -2.12
N ASN A 68 -9.41 -2.71 -2.21
CA ASN A 68 -9.09 -3.53 -1.07
C ASN A 68 -7.61 -3.89 -1.13
N VAL A 69 -6.87 -3.56 -0.09
CA VAL A 69 -5.45 -3.87 0.04
C VAL A 69 -5.30 -4.99 1.05
N LEU A 70 -4.89 -6.15 0.60
CA LEU A 70 -4.61 -7.30 1.48
C LEU A 70 -3.11 -7.38 1.68
N ILE A 71 -2.67 -7.34 2.93
CA ILE A 71 -1.25 -7.38 3.29
C ILE A 71 -1.02 -8.66 4.09
N GLU A 72 -0.16 -9.53 3.57
CA GLU A 72 0.07 -10.84 4.14
C GLU A 72 1.55 -11.03 4.47
N VAL A 73 1.83 -11.39 5.72
CA VAL A 73 3.18 -11.70 6.19
C VAL A 73 3.09 -12.84 7.20
N ASP A 74 3.89 -13.87 7.00
CA ASP A 74 4.00 -15.03 7.92
C ASP A 74 2.64 -15.60 8.33
N GLY A 75 1.73 -15.76 7.37
CA GLY A 75 0.39 -16.32 7.61
C GLY A 75 -0.61 -15.36 8.21
N LEU A 76 -0.23 -14.14 8.58
CA LEU A 76 -1.15 -13.12 9.08
C LEU A 76 -1.57 -12.20 7.94
N VAL A 77 -2.85 -11.81 7.94
CA VAL A 77 -3.41 -10.94 6.88
C VAL A 77 -4.10 -9.76 7.53
N GLU A 78 -3.84 -8.56 7.00
CA GLU A 78 -4.57 -7.35 7.33
C GLU A 78 -5.17 -6.75 6.07
N GLN A 79 -6.32 -6.13 6.20
CA GLN A 79 -7.03 -5.54 5.07
C GLN A 79 -7.24 -4.04 5.29
N VAL A 80 -7.00 -3.27 4.23
CA VAL A 80 -7.31 -1.84 4.19
C VAL A 80 -8.25 -1.61 3.01
N THR A 81 -9.32 -0.83 3.25
CA THR A 81 -10.24 -0.42 2.19
C THR A 81 -10.06 1.06 1.93
N ALA A 82 -9.90 1.43 0.67
CA ALA A 82 -9.71 2.81 0.26
C ALA A 82 -10.50 3.08 -1.03
N HIS A 83 -10.35 4.29 -1.58
CA HIS A 83 -11.15 4.73 -2.72
C HIS A 83 -10.27 5.38 -3.79
N GLY A 84 -10.75 5.33 -5.03
CA GLY A 84 -10.12 6.02 -6.14
C GLY A 84 -10.38 7.52 -6.14
N SER A 85 -9.75 8.21 -7.08
CA SER A 85 -9.92 9.64 -7.30
C SER A 85 -9.51 10.00 -8.72
N VAL A 86 -10.24 10.94 -9.33
CA VAL A 86 -9.87 11.47 -10.66
C VAL A 86 -8.52 12.19 -10.64
N ASN A 87 -8.04 12.58 -9.46
CA ASN A 87 -6.79 13.33 -9.32
C ASN A 87 -5.55 12.44 -9.24
N LEU A 88 -5.71 11.11 -9.25
CA LEU A 88 -4.56 10.19 -9.20
C LEU A 88 -3.87 10.13 -10.56
N ASP A 89 -2.55 10.32 -10.59
CA ASP A 89 -1.79 10.26 -11.85
C ASP A 89 -0.81 9.08 -11.91
N PHE A 90 -0.52 8.42 -10.78
CA PHE A 90 0.29 7.20 -10.73
C PHE A 90 1.66 7.34 -11.40
N SER A 91 2.29 8.49 -11.30
CA SER A 91 3.53 8.73 -12.03
C SER A 91 4.80 8.37 -11.27
N ASN A 92 4.72 8.16 -9.96
CA ASN A 92 5.91 7.85 -9.15
C ASN A 92 6.41 6.42 -9.42
N SER A 93 7.72 6.29 -9.62
CA SER A 93 8.34 5.01 -9.98
C SER A 93 8.97 4.27 -8.80
N VAL A 94 8.82 4.79 -7.57
CA VAL A 94 9.45 4.23 -6.36
C VAL A 94 8.42 3.85 -5.31
N ASP A 95 7.44 4.69 -5.07
CA ASP A 95 6.53 4.59 -3.92
C ASP A 95 5.09 4.32 -4.30
N MET A 96 4.34 3.84 -3.30
CA MET A 96 2.91 3.58 -3.39
C MET A 96 2.31 3.94 -2.03
N VAL A 97 1.45 4.98 -1.99
CA VAL A 97 0.94 5.55 -0.74
C VAL A 97 -0.59 5.47 -0.70
N VAL A 98 -1.11 4.97 0.41
CA VAL A 98 -2.55 4.94 0.71
C VAL A 98 -2.80 5.92 1.86
N ARG A 99 -3.80 6.80 1.70
CA ARG A 99 -4.06 7.89 2.64
C ARG A 99 -5.47 7.84 3.18
N LYS A 100 -5.62 8.11 4.48
CA LYS A 100 -6.96 8.33 5.06
C LYS A 100 -7.57 9.65 4.57
N SER A 101 -6.72 10.64 4.27
CA SER A 101 -7.16 11.95 3.76
C SER A 101 -7.56 11.87 2.29
N VAL A 102 -7.93 13.02 1.73
CA VAL A 102 -8.21 13.16 0.30
C VAL A 102 -7.03 13.75 -0.48
N PHE A 103 -5.89 13.94 0.17
CA PHE A 103 -4.69 14.49 -0.46
C PHE A 103 -4.16 13.51 -1.52
N THR A 104 -3.78 14.07 -2.67
CA THR A 104 -3.18 13.29 -3.76
C THR A 104 -1.83 13.88 -4.17
N SER A 105 -0.90 12.98 -4.50
CA SER A 105 0.39 13.32 -5.05
C SER A 105 0.74 12.30 -6.13
N ASP A 106 1.91 12.43 -6.75
CA ASP A 106 2.36 11.52 -7.80
C ASP A 106 2.52 10.07 -7.32
N ARG A 107 2.64 9.85 -6.02
CA ARG A 107 2.81 8.52 -5.42
C ARG A 107 1.57 7.99 -4.72
N THR A 108 0.46 8.70 -4.76
CA THR A 108 -0.78 8.26 -4.13
C THR A 108 -1.44 7.16 -4.95
N LEU A 109 -1.71 6.03 -4.28
CA LEU A 109 -2.44 4.90 -4.86
C LEU A 109 -3.95 5.09 -4.67
N ALA A 110 -4.37 5.48 -3.47
CA ALA A 110 -5.79 5.60 -3.11
C ALA A 110 -5.95 6.53 -1.91
N ILE A 111 -7.18 7.00 -1.71
CA ILE A 111 -7.55 7.97 -0.67
C ILE A 111 -8.70 7.43 0.17
N LYS A 112 -9.07 8.17 1.22
CA LYS A 112 -10.18 7.84 2.12
C LYS A 112 -10.08 6.42 2.69
N ALA A 113 -8.87 6.00 3.05
CA ALA A 113 -8.63 4.68 3.62
C ALA A 113 -9.25 4.56 5.02
N ASP A 114 -9.68 3.36 5.37
CA ASP A 114 -10.20 3.06 6.70
C ASP A 114 -9.09 2.79 7.73
N LYS A 115 -7.88 2.53 7.27
CA LYS A 115 -6.72 2.27 8.14
C LYS A 115 -5.47 2.94 7.57
N ALA A 116 -4.55 3.31 8.47
CA ALA A 116 -3.20 3.73 8.14
C ALA A 116 -2.21 2.79 8.84
N ALA A 117 -0.92 3.05 8.67
CA ALA A 117 0.12 2.20 9.26
C ALA A 117 -0.04 2.02 10.77
N GLY A 118 -0.40 3.08 11.48
CA GLY A 118 -0.56 3.05 12.94
C GLY A 118 -1.77 2.25 13.43
N ASP A 119 -2.68 1.87 12.55
CA ASP A 119 -3.89 1.12 12.93
C ASP A 119 -3.69 -0.39 12.93
N PHE A 120 -2.56 -0.89 12.42
CA PHE A 120 -2.32 -2.33 12.40
C PHE A 120 -2.02 -2.87 13.80
N PRO A 121 -2.53 -4.09 14.12
CA PRO A 121 -2.17 -4.73 15.38
C PRO A 121 -0.64 -4.85 15.52
N ARG A 122 -0.14 -4.61 16.73
CA ARG A 122 1.31 -4.64 16.94
C ARG A 122 1.91 -6.02 16.70
N ILE A 123 1.16 -7.10 16.90
CA ILE A 123 1.63 -8.45 16.57
C ILE A 123 1.87 -8.59 15.06
N PHE A 124 1.05 -7.96 14.24
CA PHE A 124 1.23 -7.93 12.78
C PHE A 124 2.48 -7.14 12.42
N VAL A 125 2.66 -5.96 13.03
CA VAL A 125 3.82 -5.09 12.78
C VAL A 125 5.12 -5.79 13.18
N GLU A 126 5.11 -6.59 14.25
CA GLU A 126 6.30 -7.36 14.64
C GLU A 126 6.76 -8.32 13.54
N LYS A 127 5.82 -8.87 12.77
CA LYS A 127 6.17 -9.71 11.61
C LYS A 127 6.75 -8.89 10.48
N LEU A 128 6.22 -7.68 10.24
CA LEU A 128 6.76 -6.78 9.22
C LEU A 128 8.19 -6.32 9.55
N ARG A 129 8.56 -6.34 10.83
CA ARG A 129 9.90 -5.94 11.27
C ARG A 129 10.96 -7.01 11.05
N LYS A 130 10.56 -8.21 10.64
CA LYS A 130 11.53 -9.28 10.37
C LYS A 130 12.19 -9.05 9.01
N PRO A 131 13.50 -8.75 8.97
CA PRO A 131 14.20 -8.58 7.70
C PRO A 131 14.06 -9.82 6.84
N ASN A 132 13.89 -9.61 5.54
CA ASN A 132 13.79 -10.68 4.55
C ASN A 132 12.51 -11.52 4.62
N TYR A 133 11.57 -11.25 5.54
CA TYR A 133 10.26 -11.87 5.46
C TYR A 133 9.54 -11.33 4.24
N HIS A 134 8.93 -12.22 3.47
CA HIS A 134 8.15 -11.84 2.30
C HIS A 134 6.84 -11.19 2.75
N VAL A 135 6.55 -10.03 2.19
CA VAL A 135 5.29 -9.33 2.40
C VAL A 135 4.56 -9.33 1.06
N LYS A 136 3.45 -10.04 1.00
CA LYS A 136 2.62 -10.13 -0.21
C LYS A 136 1.48 -9.12 -0.10
N ILE A 137 1.37 -8.26 -1.08
CA ILE A 137 0.34 -7.24 -1.11
C ILE A 137 -0.54 -7.50 -2.34
N THR A 138 -1.83 -7.70 -2.11
CA THR A 138 -2.80 -7.93 -3.17
C THR A 138 -3.75 -6.74 -3.22
N LEU A 139 -3.86 -6.11 -4.38
CA LEU A 139 -4.72 -4.98 -4.63
C LEU A 139 -5.91 -5.46 -5.46
N ILE A 140 -7.12 -5.26 -4.95
CA ILE A 140 -8.35 -5.73 -5.60
C ILE A 140 -9.29 -4.54 -5.77
N LEU A 141 -9.70 -4.28 -7.01
CA LEU A 141 -10.68 -3.24 -7.32
C LEU A 141 -12.08 -3.82 -7.44
N THR A 142 -13.04 -3.12 -6.86
CA THR A 142 -14.45 -3.47 -6.97
C THR A 142 -15.34 -2.26 -7.27
#